data_0af9e759c6665ac13417f29592d64c97
#
_entry.id   0af9e759c6665ac13417f29592d64c97
#
_cell.length_a   1.000
_cell.length_b   1.000
_cell.length_c   1.000
_cell.angle_alpha   90.00
_cell.angle_beta   90.00
_cell.angle_gamma   90.00
#
_symmetry.space_group_name_H-M   'P 1'
#
loop_
_entity.id
_entity.type
_entity.pdbx_description
1 polymer ?
#
loop_
_entity_poly.entity_id
_entity_poly.type
_entity_poly.pdbx_seq_one_letter_code
_entity_poly.pdbx_strand_id
1 'polypeptide(L)'
;MPRPDDEQLIARFSDAIWLEDGLGEKTRQAYASDLFRLADWLQAQPGSPTLRAARRTDLLAWMSRGLADGIKTSTAARRLSGIRRFYRFLLREGLIAEDPTLRIDSPRLPRRLPDTLTESDVERLLAEPDPELPLELRDRAMLEILYGCGLRVTELTGLAVD
;
A
#
# COMPACT_ATOMS: atom_id res chain seq x y z
N MET A 1 12.73 -7.43 16.56
CA MET A 1 12.36 -6.02 16.77
C MET A 1 13.40 -5.16 16.07
N PRO A 2 13.02 -4.22 15.18
CA PRO A 2 13.98 -3.42 14.44
C PRO A 2 14.89 -2.61 15.38
N ARG A 3 16.02 -2.16 14.86
CA ARG A 3 16.92 -1.30 15.64
C ARG A 3 16.33 0.10 15.81
N PRO A 4 16.59 0.81 16.90
CA PRO A 4 16.11 2.18 17.10
C PRO A 4 16.45 3.13 15.95
N ASP A 5 17.63 2.97 15.34
CA ASP A 5 18.05 3.78 14.17
C ASP A 5 17.18 3.53 12.93
N ASP A 6 16.81 2.26 12.66
CA ASP A 6 15.94 1.90 11.56
C ASP A 6 14.50 2.39 11.81
N GLU A 7 14.02 2.33 13.06
CA GLU A 7 12.72 2.87 13.46
C GLU A 7 12.64 4.39 13.22
N GLN A 8 13.67 5.12 13.64
CA GLN A 8 13.74 6.57 13.43
C GLN A 8 13.77 6.94 11.93
N LEU A 9 14.49 6.17 11.11
CA LEU A 9 14.52 6.40 9.66
C LEU A 9 13.16 6.15 9.02
N ILE A 10 12.45 5.11 9.44
CA ILE A 10 11.10 4.79 8.94
C ILE A 10 10.12 5.89 9.34
N ALA A 11 10.21 6.41 10.57
CA ALA A 11 9.37 7.51 11.03
C ALA A 11 9.62 8.79 10.20
N ARG A 12 10.88 9.21 10.04
CA ARG A 12 11.25 10.37 9.21
C ARG A 12 10.77 10.23 7.75
N PHE A 13 10.91 9.04 7.19
CA PHE A 13 10.38 8.77 5.85
C PHE A 13 8.86 8.90 5.79
N SER A 14 8.13 8.37 6.78
CA SER A 14 6.68 8.45 6.86
C SER A 14 6.19 9.92 6.93
N ASP A 15 6.91 10.76 7.68
CA ASP A 15 6.61 12.19 7.77
C ASP A 15 6.91 12.91 6.44
N ALA A 16 8.05 12.59 5.79
CA ALA A 16 8.42 13.17 4.52
C ALA A 16 7.39 12.89 3.42
N ILE A 17 6.94 11.63 3.26
CA ILE A 17 5.95 11.28 2.23
C ILE A 17 4.54 11.81 2.52
N TRP A 18 4.24 12.16 3.76
CA TRP A 18 3.01 12.86 4.09
C TRP A 18 3.08 14.34 3.70
N LEU A 19 4.16 15.01 4.07
CA LEU A 19 4.33 16.44 3.85
C LEU A 19 4.55 16.80 2.37
N GLU A 20 5.33 15.99 1.66
CA GLU A 20 5.76 16.29 0.29
C GLU A 20 4.83 15.70 -0.78
N ASP A 21 4.32 14.51 -0.55
CA ASP A 21 3.55 13.75 -1.54
C ASP A 21 2.05 13.66 -1.23
N GLY A 22 1.60 14.12 -0.06
CA GLY A 22 0.21 14.05 0.37
C GLY A 22 -0.34 12.63 0.45
N LEU A 23 0.52 11.62 0.67
CA LEU A 23 0.09 10.22 0.66
C LEU A 23 -0.85 9.91 1.82
N GLY A 24 -1.99 9.31 1.49
CA GLY A 24 -3.00 8.90 2.46
C GLY A 24 -2.43 7.95 3.52
N GLU A 25 -3.01 8.01 4.73
CA GLU A 25 -2.55 7.28 5.91
C GLU A 25 -2.38 5.78 5.68
N LYS A 26 -3.34 5.12 5.01
CA LYS A 26 -3.27 3.68 4.70
C LYS A 26 -2.05 3.31 3.87
N THR A 27 -1.63 4.17 2.93
CA THR A 27 -0.44 3.94 2.10
C THR A 27 0.83 4.11 2.94
N ARG A 28 0.89 5.13 3.79
CA ARG A 28 2.03 5.38 4.69
C ARG A 28 2.22 4.22 5.66
N GLN A 29 1.13 3.76 6.30
CA GLN A 29 1.13 2.61 7.19
C GLN A 29 1.60 1.33 6.48
N ALA A 30 1.15 1.10 5.24
CA ALA A 30 1.58 -0.05 4.46
C ALA A 30 3.07 -0.02 4.14
N TYR A 31 3.62 1.15 3.76
CA TYR A 31 5.05 1.31 3.50
C TYR A 31 5.88 1.14 4.77
N ALA A 32 5.47 1.77 5.87
CA ALA A 32 6.14 1.61 7.16
C ALA A 32 6.16 0.13 7.60
N SER A 33 5.02 -0.56 7.53
CA SER A 33 4.93 -1.99 7.88
C SER A 33 5.86 -2.86 7.03
N ASP A 34 5.96 -2.58 5.72
CA ASP A 34 6.87 -3.34 4.85
C ASP A 34 8.35 -3.06 5.18
N LEU A 35 8.70 -1.81 5.52
CA LEU A 35 10.06 -1.44 5.93
C LEU A 35 10.42 -2.04 7.29
N PHE A 36 9.51 -2.08 8.25
CA PHE A 36 9.73 -2.78 9.53
C PHE A 36 10.01 -4.26 9.31
N ARG A 37 9.23 -4.94 8.46
CA ARG A 37 9.46 -6.35 8.11
C ARG A 37 10.80 -6.57 7.41
N LEU A 38 11.22 -5.64 6.54
CA LEU A 38 12.53 -5.70 5.91
C LEU A 38 13.64 -5.53 6.94
N ALA A 39 13.52 -4.56 7.85
CA ALA A 39 14.49 -4.31 8.92
C ALA A 39 14.65 -5.53 9.86
N ASP A 40 13.55 -6.13 10.29
CA ASP A 40 13.56 -7.36 11.10
C ASP A 40 14.25 -8.51 10.37
N TRP A 41 13.94 -8.67 9.08
CA TRP A 41 14.56 -9.71 8.27
C TRP A 41 16.08 -9.49 8.10
N LEU A 42 16.51 -8.25 7.81
CA LEU A 42 17.91 -7.87 7.68
C LEU A 42 18.68 -8.14 8.98
N GLN A 43 18.08 -7.85 10.12
CA GLN A 43 18.69 -8.09 11.43
C GLN A 43 18.99 -9.57 11.66
N ALA A 44 18.20 -10.48 11.09
CA ALA A 44 18.39 -11.92 11.19
C ALA A 44 19.41 -12.48 10.18
N GLN A 45 19.93 -11.65 9.25
CA GLN A 45 20.91 -12.09 8.26
C GLN A 45 22.35 -12.03 8.81
N PRO A 46 23.29 -12.79 8.23
CA PRO A 46 24.71 -12.70 8.56
C PRO A 46 25.23 -11.25 8.45
N GLY A 47 25.93 -10.78 9.48
CA GLY A 47 26.40 -9.40 9.55
C GLY A 47 25.33 -8.40 9.94
N SER A 48 24.07 -8.82 10.09
CA SER A 48 22.95 -8.02 10.57
C SER A 48 22.93 -6.59 9.97
N PRO A 49 22.83 -6.41 8.64
CA PRO A 49 22.85 -5.07 8.04
C PRO A 49 21.66 -4.23 8.51
N THR A 50 21.86 -2.92 8.65
CA THR A 50 20.76 -1.95 8.84
C THR A 50 20.08 -1.63 7.51
N LEU A 51 18.95 -0.94 7.53
CA LEU A 51 18.31 -0.44 6.31
C LEU A 51 19.26 0.42 5.47
N ARG A 52 20.13 1.23 6.10
CA ARG A 52 21.15 2.05 5.40
C ARG A 52 22.26 1.24 4.76
N ALA A 53 22.60 0.09 5.35
CA ALA A 53 23.70 -0.76 4.91
C ALA A 53 23.24 -1.90 3.98
N ALA A 54 21.94 -2.05 3.78
CA ALA A 54 21.37 -3.11 2.94
C ALA A 54 21.80 -2.94 1.47
N ARG A 55 22.20 -4.03 0.87
CA ARG A 55 22.64 -4.11 -0.51
C ARG A 55 21.53 -4.64 -1.41
N ARG A 56 21.69 -4.47 -2.72
CA ARG A 56 20.76 -5.03 -3.72
C ARG A 56 20.52 -6.52 -3.52
N THR A 57 21.56 -7.28 -3.17
CA THR A 57 21.47 -8.72 -2.91
C THR A 57 20.54 -9.05 -1.76
N ASP A 58 20.57 -8.26 -0.69
CA ASP A 58 19.73 -8.45 0.48
C ASP A 58 18.25 -8.17 0.13
N LEU A 59 17.99 -7.11 -0.63
CA LEU A 59 16.65 -6.77 -1.08
C LEU A 59 16.08 -7.85 -2.01
N LEU A 60 16.88 -8.37 -2.95
CA LEU A 60 16.48 -9.46 -3.84
C LEU A 60 16.18 -10.73 -3.05
N ALA A 61 17.03 -11.09 -2.08
CA ALA A 61 16.83 -12.27 -1.23
C ALA A 61 15.53 -12.15 -0.41
N TRP A 62 15.26 -10.99 0.18
CA TRP A 62 14.03 -10.74 0.92
C TRP A 62 12.78 -10.84 0.03
N MET A 63 12.82 -10.26 -1.17
CA MET A 63 11.72 -10.32 -2.12
C MET A 63 11.47 -11.74 -2.61
N SER A 64 12.55 -12.48 -2.96
CA SER A 64 12.46 -13.86 -3.42
C SER A 64 11.88 -14.77 -2.35
N ARG A 65 12.30 -14.60 -1.10
CA ARG A 65 11.72 -15.31 0.04
C ARG A 65 10.22 -15.03 0.18
N GLY A 66 9.81 -13.75 0.11
CA GLY A 66 8.40 -13.39 0.20
C GLY A 66 7.54 -14.09 -0.87
N LEU A 67 8.05 -14.18 -2.11
CA LEU A 67 7.37 -14.91 -3.19
C LEU A 67 7.31 -16.42 -2.93
N ALA A 68 8.38 -17.01 -2.41
CA ALA A 68 8.41 -18.41 -2.01
C ALA A 68 7.44 -18.72 -0.87
N ASP A 69 7.27 -17.78 0.07
CA ASP A 69 6.29 -17.84 1.18
C ASP A 69 4.84 -17.54 0.71
N GLY A 70 4.59 -17.44 -0.61
CA GLY A 70 3.24 -17.30 -1.18
C GLY A 70 2.69 -15.88 -1.24
N ILE A 71 3.52 -14.86 -1.08
CA ILE A 71 3.08 -13.46 -1.22
C ILE A 71 2.63 -13.20 -2.67
N LYS A 72 1.43 -12.62 -2.83
CA LYS A 72 0.90 -12.26 -4.15
C LYS A 72 1.84 -11.30 -4.89
N THR A 73 1.99 -11.49 -6.19
CA THR A 73 2.83 -10.65 -7.07
C THR A 73 2.49 -9.16 -6.95
N SER A 74 1.20 -8.81 -6.81
CA SER A 74 0.75 -7.44 -6.59
C SER A 74 1.27 -6.85 -5.28
N THR A 75 1.30 -7.63 -4.21
CA THR A 75 1.86 -7.23 -2.92
C THR A 75 3.37 -7.05 -3.02
N ALA A 76 4.08 -7.95 -3.72
CA ALA A 76 5.51 -7.82 -3.95
C ALA A 76 5.86 -6.55 -4.76
N ALA A 77 5.08 -6.24 -5.80
CA ALA A 77 5.24 -5.00 -6.58
C ALA A 77 5.02 -3.75 -5.74
N ARG A 78 3.96 -3.72 -4.90
CA ARG A 78 3.70 -2.62 -3.97
C ARG A 78 4.84 -2.44 -2.95
N ARG A 79 5.34 -3.56 -2.37
CA ARG A 79 6.49 -3.54 -1.45
C ARG A 79 7.71 -2.92 -2.10
N LEU A 80 8.05 -3.35 -3.32
CA LEU A 80 9.17 -2.78 -4.06
C LEU A 80 8.98 -1.28 -4.31
N SER A 81 7.76 -0.82 -4.60
CA SER A 81 7.46 0.59 -4.78
C SER A 81 7.72 1.40 -3.50
N GLY A 82 7.30 0.91 -2.34
CA GLY A 82 7.57 1.54 -1.05
C GLY A 82 9.07 1.57 -0.72
N ILE A 83 9.78 0.45 -0.94
CA ILE A 83 11.22 0.34 -0.72
C ILE A 83 11.99 1.30 -1.64
N ARG A 84 11.65 1.39 -2.92
CA ARG A 84 12.26 2.34 -3.86
C ARG A 84 12.08 3.79 -3.40
N ARG A 85 10.88 4.12 -2.92
CA ARG A 85 10.60 5.47 -2.42
C ARG A 85 11.44 5.78 -1.17
N PHE A 86 11.58 4.82 -0.27
CA PHE A 86 12.43 4.92 0.92
C PHE A 86 13.90 5.13 0.56
N TYR A 87 14.48 4.34 -0.34
CA TYR A 87 15.89 4.50 -0.72
C TYR A 87 16.15 5.78 -1.50
N ARG A 88 15.22 6.27 -2.31
CA ARG A 88 15.29 7.60 -2.92
C ARG A 88 15.29 8.70 -1.85
N PHE A 89 14.46 8.58 -0.83
CA PHE A 89 14.47 9.48 0.32
C PHE A 89 15.84 9.46 1.00
N LEU A 90 16.40 8.28 1.34
CA LEU A 90 17.72 8.18 1.95
C LEU A 90 18.83 8.80 1.09
N LEU A 91 18.78 8.59 -0.23
CA LEU A 91 19.75 9.17 -1.17
C LEU A 91 19.65 10.69 -1.20
N ARG A 92 18.43 11.24 -1.26
CA ARG A 92 18.17 12.70 -1.25
C ARG A 92 18.65 13.35 0.05
N GLU A 93 18.45 12.70 1.19
CA GLU A 93 18.93 13.16 2.49
C GLU A 93 20.45 12.97 2.69
N GLY A 94 21.16 12.42 1.71
CA GLY A 94 22.60 12.16 1.81
C GLY A 94 22.97 11.06 2.83
N LEU A 95 22.00 10.21 3.22
CA LEU A 95 22.20 9.15 4.21
C LEU A 95 22.81 7.88 3.62
N ILE A 96 22.78 7.74 2.30
CA ILE A 96 23.41 6.68 1.52
C ILE A 96 24.06 7.31 0.27
N ALA A 97 25.09 6.65 -0.28
CA ALA A 97 25.77 7.09 -1.49
C ALA A 97 25.14 6.57 -2.78
N GLU A 98 24.50 5.39 -2.72
CA GLU A 98 23.89 4.73 -3.85
C GLU A 98 22.54 4.12 -3.46
N ASP A 99 21.58 4.15 -4.40
CA ASP A 99 20.28 3.50 -4.23
C ASP A 99 20.38 2.01 -4.63
N PRO A 100 20.24 1.05 -3.68
CA PRO A 100 20.36 -0.35 -3.97
C PRO A 100 19.20 -0.91 -4.81
N THR A 101 18.15 -0.11 -5.06
CA THR A 101 16.95 -0.56 -5.80
C THR A 101 17.01 -0.28 -7.28
N LEU A 102 17.98 0.52 -7.78
CA LEU A 102 18.03 1.01 -9.17
C LEU A 102 17.95 -0.10 -10.23
N ARG A 103 18.53 -1.27 -9.95
CA ARG A 103 18.60 -2.41 -10.87
C ARG A 103 17.74 -3.60 -10.43
N ILE A 104 16.67 -3.36 -9.68
CA ILE A 104 15.71 -4.39 -9.30
C ILE A 104 14.49 -4.21 -10.19
N ASP A 105 14.17 -5.21 -11.01
CA ASP A 105 12.98 -5.17 -11.86
C ASP A 105 11.69 -5.36 -11.03
N SER A 106 10.65 -4.65 -11.43
CA SER A 106 9.33 -4.84 -10.82
C SER A 106 8.73 -6.18 -11.28
N PRO A 107 8.10 -6.94 -10.37
CA PRO A 107 7.35 -8.11 -10.76
C PRO A 107 6.31 -7.74 -11.83
N ARG A 108 6.22 -8.54 -12.89
CA ARG A 108 5.22 -8.34 -13.94
C ARG A 108 3.85 -8.70 -13.40
N LEU A 109 2.95 -7.72 -13.37
CA LEU A 109 1.55 -7.93 -13.00
C LEU A 109 0.74 -8.27 -14.26
N PRO A 110 -0.05 -9.34 -14.26
CA PRO A 110 -1.03 -9.54 -15.30
C PRO A 110 -2.02 -8.37 -15.28
N ARG A 111 -2.26 -7.73 -16.42
CA ARG A 111 -3.33 -6.74 -16.55
C ARG A 111 -4.66 -7.48 -16.46
N ARG A 112 -5.29 -7.44 -15.30
CA ARG A 112 -6.70 -7.82 -15.18
C ARG A 112 -7.53 -6.60 -15.50
N LEU A 113 -8.41 -6.72 -16.50
CA LEU A 113 -9.48 -5.76 -16.68
C LEU A 113 -10.44 -5.91 -15.50
N PRO A 114 -10.93 -4.80 -14.92
CA PRO A 114 -11.97 -4.89 -13.90
C PRO A 114 -13.20 -5.61 -14.47
N ASP A 115 -13.82 -6.45 -13.65
CA ASP A 115 -15.15 -6.97 -13.97
C ASP A 115 -16.13 -5.80 -13.90
N THR A 116 -16.89 -5.61 -14.97
CA THR A 116 -17.88 -4.54 -15.09
C THR A 116 -19.28 -5.12 -14.92
N LEU A 117 -20.11 -4.44 -14.14
CA LEU A 117 -21.55 -4.73 -14.10
C LEU A 117 -22.19 -4.23 -15.38
N THR A 118 -23.20 -4.95 -15.86
CA THR A 118 -24.07 -4.46 -16.93
C THR A 118 -25.07 -3.45 -16.36
N GLU A 119 -25.66 -2.62 -17.23
CA GLU A 119 -26.71 -1.69 -16.82
C GLU A 119 -27.86 -2.40 -16.11
N SER A 120 -28.29 -3.54 -16.65
CA SER A 120 -29.33 -4.39 -16.03
C SER A 120 -28.94 -4.94 -14.65
N ASP A 121 -27.64 -5.22 -14.42
CA ASP A 121 -27.17 -5.65 -13.09
C ASP A 121 -27.25 -4.51 -12.09
N VAL A 122 -26.92 -3.30 -12.51
CA VAL A 122 -27.02 -2.09 -11.67
C VAL A 122 -28.48 -1.77 -11.34
N GLU A 123 -29.37 -1.81 -12.34
CA GLU A 123 -30.81 -1.59 -12.12
C GLU A 123 -31.39 -2.58 -11.11
N ARG A 124 -31.06 -3.85 -11.25
CA ARG A 124 -31.50 -4.89 -10.28
C ARG A 124 -30.95 -4.65 -8.87
N LEU A 125 -29.66 -4.26 -8.76
CA LEU A 125 -29.04 -3.97 -7.49
C LEU A 125 -29.70 -2.76 -6.78
N LEU A 126 -30.07 -1.72 -7.53
CA LEU A 126 -30.74 -0.54 -7.00
C LEU A 126 -32.21 -0.81 -6.63
N ALA A 127 -32.86 -1.78 -7.28
CA ALA A 127 -34.25 -2.16 -7.02
C ALA A 127 -34.40 -3.18 -5.90
N GLU A 128 -33.32 -3.86 -5.49
CA GLU A 128 -33.38 -4.95 -4.50
C GLU A 128 -33.84 -4.50 -3.09
N PRO A 129 -33.40 -3.35 -2.54
CA PRO A 129 -33.82 -2.94 -1.20
C PRO A 129 -35.28 -2.48 -1.17
N ASP A 130 -36.08 -3.01 -0.21
CA ASP A 130 -37.46 -2.63 0.00
C ASP A 130 -37.56 -1.25 0.69
N PRO A 131 -38.11 -0.21 0.02
CA PRO A 131 -38.19 1.14 0.57
C PRO A 131 -39.15 1.26 1.78
N GLU A 132 -40.02 0.28 2.01
CA GLU A 132 -40.92 0.27 3.16
C GLU A 132 -40.19 -0.12 4.47
N LEU A 133 -39.01 -0.72 4.36
CA LEU A 133 -38.19 -1.09 5.50
C LEU A 133 -37.12 -0.01 5.78
N PRO A 134 -37.07 0.60 6.96
CA PRO A 134 -36.17 1.74 7.24
C PRO A 134 -34.69 1.47 6.99
N LEU A 135 -34.21 0.25 7.26
CA LEU A 135 -32.80 -0.12 7.01
C LEU A 135 -32.53 -0.31 5.52
N GLU A 136 -33.45 -0.89 4.79
CA GLU A 136 -33.30 -1.10 3.34
C GLU A 136 -33.48 0.20 2.56
N LEU A 137 -34.36 1.11 3.02
CA LEU A 137 -34.46 2.47 2.47
C LEU A 137 -33.12 3.21 2.60
N ARG A 138 -32.45 3.11 3.76
CA ARG A 138 -31.09 3.66 3.94
C ARG A 138 -30.11 3.02 2.98
N ASP A 139 -30.11 1.68 2.84
CA ASP A 139 -29.20 0.95 1.99
C ASP A 139 -29.41 1.30 0.50
N ARG A 140 -30.65 1.48 0.08
CA ARG A 140 -31.01 1.99 -1.25
C ARG A 140 -30.45 3.38 -1.48
N ALA A 141 -30.64 4.32 -0.56
CA ALA A 141 -30.07 5.67 -0.66
C ALA A 141 -28.55 5.65 -0.78
N MET A 142 -27.87 4.78 -0.02
CA MET A 142 -26.42 4.58 -0.13
C MET A 142 -26.00 4.08 -1.52
N LEU A 143 -26.71 3.10 -2.07
CA LEU A 143 -26.43 2.54 -3.40
C LEU A 143 -26.65 3.60 -4.50
N GLU A 144 -27.75 4.36 -4.42
CA GLU A 144 -28.06 5.44 -5.37
C GLU A 144 -26.97 6.55 -5.34
N ILE A 145 -26.49 6.94 -4.15
CA ILE A 145 -25.40 7.92 -4.00
C ILE A 145 -24.09 7.35 -4.56
N LEU A 146 -23.75 6.09 -4.25
CA LEU A 146 -22.55 5.44 -4.81
C LEU A 146 -22.56 5.44 -6.33
N TYR A 147 -23.69 5.07 -6.93
CA TYR A 147 -23.84 4.98 -8.38
C TYR A 147 -23.87 6.37 -9.02
N GLY A 148 -24.70 7.27 -8.52
CA GLY A 148 -24.89 8.61 -9.10
C GLY A 148 -23.67 9.53 -8.95
N CYS A 149 -22.93 9.40 -7.85
CA CYS A 149 -21.76 10.24 -7.58
C CYS A 149 -20.42 9.55 -7.83
N GLY A 150 -20.40 8.24 -8.10
CA GLY A 150 -19.18 7.48 -8.29
C GLY A 150 -18.27 7.43 -7.05
N LEU A 151 -18.85 7.57 -5.86
CA LEU A 151 -18.10 7.56 -4.60
C LEU A 151 -17.54 6.16 -4.29
N ARG A 152 -16.41 6.15 -3.59
CA ARG A 152 -15.93 4.91 -2.95
C ARG A 152 -16.69 4.67 -1.64
N VAL A 153 -16.83 3.39 -1.23
CA VAL A 153 -17.50 3.05 0.03
C VAL A 153 -16.95 3.84 1.23
N THR A 154 -15.63 4.05 1.30
CA THR A 154 -15.00 4.84 2.37
C THR A 154 -15.32 6.32 2.30
N GLU A 155 -15.59 6.86 1.13
CA GLU A 155 -16.02 8.25 0.94
C GLU A 155 -17.49 8.39 1.34
N LEU A 156 -18.33 7.45 0.95
CA LEU A 156 -19.73 7.41 1.37
C LEU A 156 -19.87 7.35 2.90
N THR A 157 -19.15 6.41 3.55
CA THR A 157 -19.21 6.25 5.03
C THR A 157 -18.58 7.40 5.81
N GLY A 158 -17.82 8.26 5.14
CA GLY A 158 -17.22 9.47 5.71
C GLY A 158 -18.02 10.75 5.45
N LEU A 159 -19.16 10.68 4.74
CA LEU A 159 -20.02 11.83 4.53
C LEU A 159 -20.61 12.31 5.87
N ALA A 160 -20.42 13.59 6.18
CA ALA A 160 -21.15 14.26 7.24
C ALA A 160 -22.47 14.81 6.65
N VAL A 161 -23.54 14.66 7.40
CA VAL A 161 -24.82 15.33 7.13
C VAL A 161 -24.87 16.53 8.06
N ASP A 162 -24.65 17.73 7.51
CA ASP A 162 -24.75 18.99 8.22
C ASP A 162 -26.20 19.48 8.26
#